data_727608e114e8c99d7341c822b9aa332d
#
_entry.id   727608e114e8c99d7341c822b9aa332d
#
_cell.length_a   1.000
_cell.length_b   1.000
_cell.length_c   1.000
_cell.angle_alpha   90.00
_cell.angle_beta   90.00
_cell.angle_gamma   90.00
#
_symmetry.space_group_name_H-M   'P 1'
#
loop_
_entity.id
_entity.type
_entity.pdbx_description
1 polymer ?
#
loop_
_entity_poly.entity_id
_entity_poly.type
_entity_poly.pdbx_seq_one_letter_code
_entity_poly.pdbx_strand_id
1 'polypeptide(L)'
;MGNVTGLLENDVSVMELKDRVTLASAASLSAPQELKDTLEKYYNIGSGGLAAYWLDPAIATPLLEKQYATAQIGAEALRQNVGLDLSIASELQGLGVTQEAARSGFGEVANQSGFSAGAGDTASQETLIKANVGGNAAAQKEVERVAGSRVGRFQQGGEFLSDKGGAAGLGSAATT
;
A
#
# COMPACT_ATOMS: atom_id res chain seq x y z
N MET A 1 28.72 14.57 5.20
CA MET A 1 29.39 15.72 4.57
C MET A 1 30.40 15.34 3.48
N GLY A 2 30.54 14.05 3.11
CA GLY A 2 31.58 13.60 2.16
C GLY A 2 31.34 13.85 0.66
N ASN A 3 30.13 14.12 0.23
CA ASN A 3 29.79 14.08 -1.19
C ASN A 3 30.04 15.38 -1.96
N VAL A 4 30.03 16.53 -1.29
CA VAL A 4 30.28 17.82 -1.95
C VAL A 4 31.74 17.96 -2.34
N THR A 5 32.67 17.43 -1.55
CA THR A 5 34.10 17.44 -1.83
C THR A 5 34.44 16.62 -3.08
N GLY A 6 33.82 15.43 -3.24
CA GLY A 6 34.02 14.56 -4.41
C GLY A 6 33.48 15.15 -5.72
N LEU A 7 32.43 15.98 -5.67
CA LEU A 7 31.90 16.67 -6.84
C LEU A 7 32.83 17.82 -7.27
N LEU A 8 33.46 18.50 -6.32
CA LEU A 8 34.45 19.55 -6.62
C LEU A 8 35.79 18.99 -7.12
N GLU A 9 36.13 17.74 -6.78
CA GLU A 9 37.32 17.04 -7.28
C GLU A 9 37.16 16.55 -8.72
N ASN A 10 35.93 16.48 -9.25
CA ASN A 10 35.62 16.03 -10.62
C ASN A 10 35.35 17.18 -11.62
N ASP A 11 36.01 18.32 -11.49
CA ASP A 11 35.91 19.47 -12.38
C ASP A 11 34.50 20.07 -12.56
N VAL A 12 33.58 19.83 -11.64
CA VAL A 12 32.26 20.46 -11.65
C VAL A 12 32.39 21.92 -11.24
N SER A 13 32.02 22.84 -12.12
CA SER A 13 32.06 24.26 -11.80
C SER A 13 31.11 24.63 -10.67
N VAL A 14 31.45 25.65 -9.87
CA VAL A 14 30.61 26.14 -8.77
C VAL A 14 29.20 26.52 -9.25
N MET A 15 29.09 27.01 -10.49
CA MET A 15 27.83 27.38 -11.11
C MET A 15 26.97 26.15 -11.44
N GLU A 16 27.56 25.13 -12.00
CA GLU A 16 26.93 23.85 -12.28
C GLU A 16 26.49 23.14 -11.00
N LEU A 17 27.34 23.16 -9.96
CA LEU A 17 26.97 22.61 -8.65
C LEU A 17 25.75 23.31 -8.06
N LYS A 18 25.69 24.65 -8.16
CA LYS A 18 24.54 25.44 -7.70
C LYS A 18 23.25 25.08 -8.45
N ASP A 19 23.34 24.91 -9.77
CA ASP A 19 22.19 24.53 -10.60
C ASP A 19 21.72 23.11 -10.26
N ARG A 20 22.63 22.16 -10.07
CA ARG A 20 22.31 20.79 -9.63
C ARG A 20 21.65 20.77 -8.24
N VAL A 21 22.17 21.53 -7.27
CA VAL A 21 21.58 21.66 -5.94
C VAL A 21 20.18 22.25 -6.01
N THR A 22 19.98 23.26 -6.85
CA THR A 22 18.67 23.90 -7.04
C THR A 22 17.66 22.91 -7.62
N LEU A 23 18.03 22.16 -8.66
CA LEU A 23 17.20 21.14 -9.29
C LEU A 23 16.88 19.99 -8.31
N ALA A 24 17.87 19.49 -7.58
CA ALA A 24 17.69 18.44 -6.59
C ALA A 24 16.77 18.87 -5.43
N SER A 25 16.92 20.12 -4.98
CA SER A 25 16.03 20.69 -3.96
C SER A 25 14.60 20.85 -4.47
N ALA A 26 14.41 21.34 -5.70
CA ALA A 26 13.11 21.47 -6.33
C ALA A 26 12.43 20.09 -6.51
N ALA A 27 13.18 19.08 -6.98
CA ALA A 27 12.69 17.70 -7.12
C ALA A 27 12.28 17.12 -5.75
N SER A 28 13.07 17.33 -4.70
CA SER A 28 12.75 16.90 -3.34
C SER A 28 11.47 17.58 -2.81
N LEU A 29 11.30 18.87 -3.06
CA LEU A 29 10.12 19.62 -2.64
C LEU A 29 8.86 19.18 -3.39
N SER A 30 8.97 18.87 -4.69
CA SER A 30 7.86 18.42 -5.53
C SER A 30 7.46 16.96 -5.33
N ALA A 31 8.25 16.17 -4.61
CA ALA A 31 7.91 14.79 -4.32
C ALA A 31 6.60 14.70 -3.50
N PRO A 32 5.74 13.70 -3.77
CA PRO A 32 4.50 13.48 -3.02
C PRO A 32 4.75 13.39 -1.51
N GLN A 33 3.85 13.95 -0.71
CA GLN A 33 4.02 13.98 0.75
C GLN A 33 4.06 12.57 1.33
N GLU A 34 3.23 11.67 0.84
CA GLU A 34 3.18 10.27 1.28
C GLU A 34 4.50 9.53 1.06
N LEU A 35 5.21 9.88 -0.03
CA LEU A 35 6.54 9.33 -0.29
C LEU A 35 7.57 9.86 0.71
N LYS A 36 7.53 11.16 1.03
CA LYS A 36 8.40 11.78 2.04
C LYS A 36 8.17 11.15 3.40
N ASP A 37 6.92 11.03 3.81
CA ASP A 37 6.52 10.44 5.11
C ASP A 37 6.96 8.97 5.20
N THR A 38 6.85 8.23 4.11
CA THR A 38 7.26 6.82 4.05
C THR A 38 8.78 6.67 4.10
N LEU A 39 9.54 7.52 3.39
CA LEU A 39 11.00 7.54 3.45
C LEU A 39 11.51 7.90 4.85
N GLU A 40 10.87 8.86 5.52
CA GLU A 40 11.21 9.22 6.88
C GLU A 40 10.86 8.09 7.86
N LYS A 41 9.66 7.53 7.76
CA LYS A 41 9.18 6.44 8.62
C LYS A 41 10.01 5.17 8.48
N TYR A 42 10.37 4.77 7.27
CA TYR A 42 11.05 3.49 7.02
C TYR A 42 12.58 3.58 7.18
N TYR A 43 13.15 4.70 6.76
CA TYR A 43 14.60 4.80 6.61
C TYR A 43 15.21 6.02 7.30
N ASN A 44 14.40 6.83 7.99
CA ASN A 44 14.81 8.11 8.59
C ASN A 44 15.46 9.06 7.55
N ILE A 45 14.94 9.03 6.30
CA ILE A 45 15.39 9.89 5.20
C ILE A 45 14.44 11.07 5.08
N GLY A 46 14.85 12.23 5.63
CA GLY A 46 14.12 13.48 5.48
C GLY A 46 14.37 14.15 4.12
N SER A 47 13.79 15.33 3.92
CA SER A 47 13.90 16.11 2.68
C SER A 47 15.33 16.40 2.23
N GLY A 48 16.25 16.60 3.16
CA GLY A 48 17.68 16.80 2.86
C GLY A 48 18.35 15.54 2.31
N GLY A 49 17.99 14.36 2.80
CA GLY A 49 18.48 13.07 2.28
C GLY A 49 17.94 12.79 0.88
N LEU A 50 16.66 13.13 0.62
CA LEU A 50 16.06 13.01 -0.69
C LEU A 50 16.70 13.98 -1.71
N ALA A 51 17.01 15.21 -1.30
CA ALA A 51 17.74 16.15 -2.16
C ALA A 51 19.16 15.64 -2.48
N ALA A 52 19.85 15.02 -1.51
CA ALA A 52 21.16 14.41 -1.72
C ALA A 52 21.11 13.25 -2.73
N TYR A 53 20.05 12.45 -2.72
CA TYR A 53 19.80 11.41 -3.71
C TYR A 53 19.71 11.97 -5.14
N TRP A 54 18.96 13.06 -5.33
CA TRP A 54 18.80 13.68 -6.64
C TRP A 54 20.03 14.45 -7.10
N LEU A 55 20.91 14.84 -6.17
CA LEU A 55 22.13 15.60 -6.50
C LEU A 55 23.18 14.74 -7.23
N ASP A 56 23.30 13.47 -6.85
CA ASP A 56 24.27 12.55 -7.44
C ASP A 56 23.68 11.14 -7.62
N PRO A 57 23.01 10.89 -8.75
CA PRO A 57 22.42 9.58 -9.05
C PRO A 57 23.47 8.46 -9.17
N ALA A 58 24.75 8.80 -9.45
CA ALA A 58 25.81 7.81 -9.57
C ALA A 58 26.31 7.30 -8.21
N ILE A 59 26.19 8.12 -7.16
CA ILE A 59 26.49 7.75 -5.76
C ILE A 59 25.24 7.20 -5.04
N ALA A 60 24.05 7.44 -5.61
CA ALA A 60 22.83 6.78 -5.20
C ALA A 60 22.97 5.29 -5.46
N THR A 61 23.62 4.62 -4.52
CA THR A 61 23.88 3.19 -4.56
C THR A 61 22.61 2.40 -4.85
N PRO A 62 22.70 1.20 -5.43
CA PRO A 62 21.57 0.28 -5.62
C PRO A 62 20.69 0.08 -4.36
N LEU A 63 21.26 0.36 -3.20
CA LEU A 63 20.54 0.34 -1.93
C LEU A 63 19.54 1.50 -1.80
N LEU A 64 19.91 2.71 -2.24
CA LEU A 64 18.99 3.87 -2.21
C LEU A 64 17.87 3.74 -3.25
N GLU A 65 18.15 3.16 -4.40
CA GLU A 65 17.12 2.84 -5.40
C GLU A 65 16.11 1.84 -4.85
N LYS A 66 16.60 0.81 -4.16
CA LYS A 66 15.75 -0.18 -3.50
C LYS A 66 14.91 0.45 -2.39
N GLN A 67 15.51 1.31 -1.55
CA GLN A 67 14.80 2.02 -0.49
C GLN A 67 13.73 2.95 -1.07
N TYR A 68 14.05 3.65 -2.15
CA TYR A 68 13.11 4.51 -2.84
C TYR A 68 11.93 3.72 -3.43
N ALA A 69 12.20 2.61 -4.13
CA ALA A 69 11.16 1.74 -4.67
C ALA A 69 10.27 1.14 -3.56
N THR A 70 10.85 0.70 -2.45
CA THR A 70 10.09 0.22 -1.28
C THR A 70 9.23 1.33 -0.69
N ALA A 71 9.77 2.55 -0.59
CA ALA A 71 9.02 3.70 -0.08
C ALA A 71 7.87 4.13 -1.02
N GLN A 72 8.03 3.99 -2.34
CA GLN A 72 6.94 4.22 -3.30
C GLN A 72 5.77 3.25 -3.05
N ILE A 73 6.04 1.96 -2.82
CA ILE A 73 5.02 0.97 -2.47
C ILE A 73 4.30 1.37 -1.18
N GLY A 74 5.06 1.76 -0.14
CA GLY A 74 4.50 2.23 1.13
C GLY A 74 3.67 3.50 1.00
N ALA A 75 4.06 4.43 0.12
CA ALA A 75 3.32 5.66 -0.15
C ALA A 75 1.95 5.37 -0.82
N GLU A 76 1.89 4.39 -1.74
CA GLU A 76 0.61 3.99 -2.33
C GLU A 76 -0.32 3.33 -1.29
N ALA A 77 0.22 2.54 -0.34
CA ALA A 77 -0.56 2.02 0.78
C ALA A 77 -1.10 3.15 1.66
N LEU A 78 -0.26 4.13 2.00
CA LEU A 78 -0.65 5.28 2.82
C LEU A 78 -1.77 6.11 2.16
N ARG A 79 -1.72 6.32 0.84
CA ARG A 79 -2.78 7.00 0.07
C ARG A 79 -4.14 6.32 0.18
N GLN A 80 -4.14 4.99 0.31
CA GLN A 80 -5.35 4.19 0.45
C GLN A 80 -5.73 3.93 1.92
N ASN A 81 -5.06 4.60 2.89
CA ASN A 81 -5.21 4.37 4.33
C ASN A 81 -4.96 2.91 4.74
N VAL A 82 -4.11 2.20 4.00
CA VAL A 82 -3.69 0.83 4.31
C VAL A 82 -2.41 0.89 5.13
N GLY A 83 -2.43 0.34 6.35
CA GLY A 83 -1.22 0.22 7.17
C GLY A 83 -0.25 -0.77 6.53
N LEU A 84 0.99 -0.34 6.29
CA LEU A 84 2.04 -1.18 5.73
C LEU A 84 3.32 -1.02 6.55
N ASP A 85 3.93 -2.17 6.88
CA ASP A 85 5.21 -2.21 7.55
C ASP A 85 6.35 -2.32 6.55
N LEU A 86 7.54 -1.86 6.94
CA LEU A 86 8.74 -1.91 6.11
C LEU A 86 9.07 -3.33 5.62
N SER A 87 8.86 -4.35 6.47
CA SER A 87 9.14 -5.75 6.11
C SER A 87 8.27 -6.21 4.95
N ILE A 88 6.96 -5.95 5.00
CA ILE A 88 6.02 -6.31 3.93
C ILE A 88 6.28 -5.48 2.68
N ALA A 89 6.56 -4.16 2.82
CA ALA A 89 6.91 -3.31 1.68
C ALA A 89 8.17 -3.80 0.96
N SER A 90 9.19 -4.24 1.72
CA SER A 90 10.43 -4.80 1.17
C SER A 90 10.21 -6.18 0.51
N GLU A 91 9.32 -7.01 1.06
CA GLU A 91 8.92 -8.27 0.45
C GLU A 91 8.24 -8.03 -0.91
N LEU A 92 7.28 -7.12 -0.98
CA LEU A 92 6.58 -6.74 -2.21
C LEU A 92 7.54 -6.18 -3.26
N GLN A 93 8.49 -5.33 -2.85
CA GLN A 93 9.54 -4.83 -3.74
C GLN A 93 10.43 -5.98 -4.26
N GLY A 94 10.79 -6.94 -3.39
CA GLY A 94 11.55 -8.13 -3.76
C GLY A 94 10.81 -9.05 -4.75
N LEU A 95 9.47 -9.04 -4.74
CA LEU A 95 8.61 -9.73 -5.70
C LEU A 95 8.45 -8.96 -7.03
N GLY A 96 9.06 -7.77 -7.17
CA GLY A 96 8.99 -6.95 -8.37
C GLY A 96 7.69 -6.15 -8.50
N VAL A 97 6.97 -5.92 -7.40
CA VAL A 97 5.76 -5.08 -7.41
C VAL A 97 6.14 -3.65 -7.79
N THR A 98 5.53 -3.14 -8.84
CA THR A 98 5.70 -1.74 -9.29
C THR A 98 4.77 -0.80 -8.52
N GLN A 99 5.03 0.51 -8.61
CA GLN A 99 4.17 1.53 -8.00
C GLN A 99 2.73 1.45 -8.52
N GLU A 100 2.54 1.22 -9.84
CA GLU A 100 1.21 1.10 -10.44
C GLU A 100 0.47 -0.15 -9.93
N ALA A 101 1.16 -1.28 -9.85
CA ALA A 101 0.60 -2.52 -9.30
C ALA A 101 0.23 -2.34 -7.81
N ALA A 102 1.08 -1.66 -7.04
CA ALA A 102 0.82 -1.31 -5.65
C ALA A 102 -0.42 -0.42 -5.51
N ARG A 103 -0.54 0.63 -6.33
CA ARG A 103 -1.71 1.52 -6.33
C ARG A 103 -3.01 0.77 -6.57
N SER A 104 -3.06 -0.08 -7.60
CA SER A 104 -4.23 -0.90 -7.93
C SER A 104 -4.56 -1.88 -6.81
N GLY A 105 -3.56 -2.65 -6.37
CA GLY A 105 -3.74 -3.68 -5.35
C GLY A 105 -4.15 -3.12 -3.98
N PHE A 106 -3.58 -1.99 -3.54
CA PHE A 106 -4.00 -1.35 -2.29
C PHE A 106 -5.40 -0.73 -2.38
N GLY A 107 -5.82 -0.26 -3.56
CA GLY A 107 -7.21 0.13 -3.81
C GLY A 107 -8.18 -1.01 -3.55
N GLU A 108 -7.88 -2.22 -4.03
CA GLU A 108 -8.67 -3.43 -3.77
C GLU A 108 -8.64 -3.81 -2.28
N VAL A 109 -7.48 -3.73 -1.62
CA VAL A 109 -7.37 -3.98 -0.17
C VAL A 109 -8.24 -3.01 0.62
N ALA A 110 -8.23 -1.72 0.30
CA ALA A 110 -9.06 -0.71 0.96
C ALA A 110 -10.55 -0.99 0.77
N ASN A 111 -10.98 -1.33 -0.44
CA ASN A 111 -12.36 -1.71 -0.75
C ASN A 111 -12.78 -2.95 0.06
N GLN A 112 -11.97 -4.01 0.06
CA GLN A 112 -12.28 -5.25 0.76
C GLN A 112 -12.26 -5.08 2.29
N SER A 113 -11.37 -4.27 2.84
CA SER A 113 -11.30 -4.01 4.28
C SER A 113 -12.52 -3.21 4.78
N GLY A 114 -13.03 -2.27 3.97
CA GLY A 114 -14.27 -1.53 4.27
C GLY A 114 -15.49 -2.44 4.41
N PHE A 115 -15.61 -3.47 3.59
CA PHE A 115 -16.67 -4.48 3.70
C PHE A 115 -16.47 -5.45 4.87
N SER A 116 -15.26 -5.53 5.41
CA SER A 116 -14.91 -6.49 6.47
C SER A 116 -15.36 -6.07 7.87
N ALA A 117 -15.63 -4.81 8.10
CA ALA A 117 -15.85 -4.19 9.42
C ALA A 117 -17.17 -4.59 10.11
N GLY A 118 -17.88 -5.60 9.69
CA GLY A 118 -19.17 -5.97 10.32
C GLY A 118 -19.52 -7.45 10.32
N ALA A 119 -18.70 -8.33 9.79
CA ALA A 119 -19.10 -9.71 9.54
C ALA A 119 -18.05 -10.74 10.00
N GLY A 120 -18.12 -11.17 11.21
CA GLY A 120 -17.52 -12.36 11.86
C GLY A 120 -16.17 -12.90 11.32
N ASP A 121 -16.11 -13.50 10.17
CA ASP A 121 -14.89 -14.08 9.60
C ASP A 121 -14.27 -13.13 8.60
N THR A 122 -13.10 -12.56 8.88
CA THR A 122 -12.42 -11.59 8.02
C THR A 122 -11.01 -12.08 7.68
N ALA A 123 -10.61 -11.97 6.41
CA ALA A 123 -9.21 -12.13 6.06
C ALA A 123 -8.39 -11.00 6.73
N SER A 124 -7.22 -11.32 7.26
CA SER A 124 -6.35 -10.30 7.85
C SER A 124 -5.89 -9.30 6.78
N GLN A 125 -5.60 -8.07 7.20
CA GLN A 125 -5.08 -7.04 6.28
C GLN A 125 -3.82 -7.53 5.55
N GLU A 126 -2.93 -8.22 6.25
CA GLU A 126 -1.74 -8.82 5.64
C GLU A 126 -2.09 -9.86 4.57
N THR A 127 -3.10 -10.71 4.81
CA THR A 127 -3.59 -11.69 3.82
C THR A 127 -4.15 -10.98 2.59
N LEU A 128 -4.93 -9.90 2.78
CA LEU A 128 -5.46 -9.10 1.67
C LEU A 128 -4.32 -8.44 0.86
N ILE A 129 -3.30 -7.92 1.52
CA ILE A 129 -2.13 -7.33 0.85
C ILE A 129 -1.38 -8.39 0.04
N LYS A 130 -1.08 -9.54 0.63
CA LYS A 130 -0.39 -10.64 -0.07
C LYS A 130 -1.19 -11.19 -1.26
N ALA A 131 -2.52 -11.22 -1.15
CA ALA A 131 -3.40 -11.66 -2.23
C ALA A 131 -3.46 -10.66 -3.38
N ASN A 132 -3.76 -9.39 -3.09
CA ASN A 132 -4.10 -8.39 -4.10
C ASN A 132 -2.87 -7.62 -4.64
N VAL A 133 -1.84 -7.44 -3.81
CA VAL A 133 -0.61 -6.73 -4.20
C VAL A 133 0.50 -7.71 -4.51
N GLY A 134 0.73 -8.70 -3.65
CA GLY A 134 1.81 -9.69 -3.79
C GLY A 134 1.50 -10.84 -4.76
N GLY A 135 0.27 -10.99 -5.24
CA GLY A 135 -0.14 -12.07 -6.14
C GLY A 135 -0.01 -13.48 -5.53
N ASN A 136 -0.05 -13.59 -4.21
CA ASN A 136 0.14 -14.86 -3.51
C ASN A 136 -1.09 -15.76 -3.63
N ALA A 137 -0.96 -16.87 -4.35
CA ALA A 137 -2.07 -17.80 -4.62
C ALA A 137 -2.69 -18.43 -3.35
N ALA A 138 -1.90 -18.66 -2.30
CA ALA A 138 -2.42 -19.20 -1.05
C ALA A 138 -3.27 -18.13 -0.31
N ALA A 139 -2.81 -16.88 -0.31
CA ALA A 139 -3.56 -15.76 0.24
C ALA A 139 -4.85 -15.48 -0.55
N GLN A 140 -4.82 -15.60 -1.89
CA GLN A 140 -6.01 -15.47 -2.74
C GLN A 140 -7.07 -16.52 -2.39
N LYS A 141 -6.69 -17.80 -2.27
CA LYS A 141 -7.60 -18.86 -1.86
C LYS A 141 -8.22 -18.62 -0.47
N GLU A 142 -7.45 -18.07 0.45
CA GLU A 142 -7.97 -17.73 1.78
C GLU A 142 -8.99 -16.59 1.72
N VAL A 143 -8.73 -15.55 0.92
CA VAL A 143 -9.70 -14.46 0.68
C VAL A 143 -10.98 -15.00 0.04
N GLU A 144 -10.87 -15.86 -0.97
CA GLU A 144 -12.01 -16.51 -1.62
C GLU A 144 -12.80 -17.38 -0.63
N ARG A 145 -12.12 -18.15 0.22
CA ARG A 145 -12.75 -18.98 1.26
C ARG A 145 -13.58 -18.12 2.22
N VAL A 146 -13.01 -17.00 2.68
CA VAL A 146 -13.69 -16.06 3.58
C VAL A 146 -14.88 -15.41 2.89
N ALA A 147 -14.74 -14.99 1.63
CA ALA A 147 -15.83 -14.42 0.84
C ALA A 147 -16.96 -15.44 0.63
N GLY A 148 -16.64 -16.69 0.28
CA GLY A 148 -17.60 -17.77 0.08
C GLY A 148 -18.37 -18.11 1.36
N SER A 149 -17.69 -18.13 2.52
CA SER A 149 -18.37 -18.40 3.81
C SER A 149 -19.41 -17.34 4.17
N ARG A 150 -19.21 -16.10 3.74
CA ARG A 150 -20.16 -14.99 3.94
C ARG A 150 -21.40 -15.14 3.09
N VAL A 151 -21.24 -15.43 1.79
CA VAL A 151 -22.36 -15.65 0.89
C VAL A 151 -23.25 -16.78 1.39
N GLY A 152 -22.66 -17.88 1.85
CA GLY A 152 -23.41 -19.00 2.44
C GLY A 152 -24.23 -18.63 3.67
N ARG A 153 -23.70 -17.77 4.57
CA ARG A 153 -24.44 -17.30 5.76
C ARG A 153 -25.59 -16.36 5.39
N PHE A 154 -25.42 -15.51 4.39
CA PHE A 154 -26.49 -14.62 3.92
C PHE A 154 -27.63 -15.40 3.28
N GLN A 155 -27.31 -16.42 2.49
CA GLN A 155 -28.32 -17.29 1.86
C GLN A 155 -29.09 -18.10 2.92
N GLN A 156 -28.41 -18.70 3.90
CA GLN A 156 -29.07 -19.44 4.98
C GLN A 156 -29.91 -18.53 5.89
N GLY A 157 -29.43 -17.29 6.18
CA GLY A 157 -30.19 -16.32 6.97
C GLY A 157 -31.43 -15.79 6.26
N GLY A 158 -31.37 -15.65 4.93
CA GLY A 158 -32.50 -15.22 4.10
C GLY A 158 -33.60 -16.27 4.00
N GLU A 159 -33.27 -17.53 3.84
CA GLU A 159 -34.22 -18.65 3.86
C GLU A 159 -34.90 -18.81 5.23
N PHE A 160 -34.15 -18.66 6.32
CA PHE A 160 -34.71 -18.77 7.67
C PHE A 160 -35.70 -17.66 8.01
N LEU A 161 -35.51 -16.43 7.49
CA LEU A 161 -36.46 -15.35 7.73
C LEU A 161 -37.69 -15.42 6.81
N SER A 162 -37.56 -16.00 5.63
CA SER A 162 -38.68 -16.17 4.69
C SER A 162 -39.60 -17.31 5.08
N ASP A 163 -39.04 -18.41 5.61
CA ASP A 163 -39.81 -19.60 6.00
C ASP A 163 -40.58 -19.42 7.31
N LYS A 164 -40.06 -18.63 8.26
CA LYS A 164 -40.76 -18.33 9.53
C LYS A 164 -41.71 -17.14 9.47
N GLY A 165 -41.50 -16.18 8.57
CA GLY A 165 -42.33 -14.98 8.45
C GLY A 165 -43.63 -15.19 7.65
N GLY A 166 -43.67 -16.17 6.78
CA GLY A 166 -44.80 -16.40 5.88
C GLY A 166 -45.92 -17.28 6.48
N ALA A 167 -45.56 -18.17 7.39
CA ALA A 167 -46.54 -19.16 7.90
C ALA A 167 -47.35 -18.71 9.13
N ALA A 168 -46.81 -17.76 9.90
CA ALA A 168 -47.48 -17.33 11.14
C ALA A 168 -48.52 -16.20 10.99
N GLY A 169 -48.52 -15.51 9.84
CA GLY A 169 -49.37 -14.34 9.63
C GLY A 169 -50.73 -14.61 8.98
N LEU A 170 -50.89 -15.72 8.28
CA LEU A 170 -52.12 -16.00 7.50
C LEU A 170 -53.04 -17.05 8.13
N GLY A 171 -52.62 -17.74 9.17
CA GLY A 171 -53.42 -18.74 9.84
C GLY A 171 -54.36 -18.22 10.96
N SER A 172 -54.24 -16.96 11.35
CA SER A 172 -54.99 -16.38 12.48
C SER A 172 -56.22 -15.52 12.08
N ALA A 173 -56.46 -15.32 10.80
CA ALA A 173 -57.54 -14.44 10.34
C ALA A 173 -58.77 -15.16 9.79
N ALA A 174 -58.86 -16.49 9.90
CA ALA A 174 -59.94 -17.28 9.28
C ALA A 174 -60.89 -18.01 10.25
N THR A 175 -60.89 -17.65 11.57
CA THR A 175 -61.88 -18.21 12.52
C THR A 175 -62.38 -17.15 13.51
N THR A 176 -63.30 -16.30 13.06
CA THR A 176 -64.41 -15.74 13.81
C THR A 176 -65.52 -15.36 12.84
#